data_7f47085bfafbfe9a3d472f442c0f83f5
#
_entry.id   7f47085bfafbfe9a3d472f442c0f83f5
#
_cell.length_a   1.000
_cell.length_b   1.000
_cell.length_c   1.000
_cell.angle_alpha   90.00
_cell.angle_beta   90.00
_cell.angle_gamma   90.00
#
_symmetry.space_group_name_H-M   'P 1'
#
loop_
_entity.id
_entity.type
_entity.pdbx_description
1 polymer ?
#
loop_
_entity_poly.entity_id
_entity_poly.type
_entity_poly.pdbx_seq_one_letter_code
_entity_poly.pdbx_strand_id
1 'polypeptide(L)'
;RQRQMCIRDSKSSRKTVDLESTQRTIIPQKQVMDKRIPQIPVPELDPHLNPEYNFETFIEGYSNKLSRSVAEAVALNPAKTIFNPLFLYGASGVGKTHLANAIGTKIKELYPEKRVLYVSAHLFQVQYTDSVRNNTTNDFINFYQTIDILIIDDIQEFAGVTKTQNTFFHIFN
;
A
#
# COMPACT_ATOMS: atom_id res chain seq x y z
N ARG A 1 -0.04 -5.11 -12.57
CA ARG A 1 0.19 -5.92 -11.34
C ARG A 1 0.57 -7.33 -11.78
N GLN A 2 1.87 -7.64 -11.83
CA GLN A 2 2.36 -9.00 -12.05
C GLN A 2 2.51 -9.66 -10.68
N ARG A 3 1.66 -10.64 -10.40
CA ARG A 3 1.91 -11.65 -9.38
C ARG A 3 2.81 -12.70 -10.01
N GLN A 4 4.06 -12.80 -9.60
CA GLN A 4 4.90 -13.93 -9.96
C GLN A 4 4.52 -15.14 -9.10
N MET A 5 3.88 -16.11 -9.76
CA MET A 5 3.70 -17.45 -9.21
C MET A 5 4.82 -18.32 -9.78
N CYS A 6 5.74 -18.75 -8.92
CA CYS A 6 6.75 -19.76 -9.29
C CYS A 6 6.10 -21.14 -9.30
N ILE A 7 5.86 -21.71 -10.46
CA ILE A 7 5.63 -23.14 -10.63
C ILE A 7 6.92 -23.75 -11.20
N ARG A 8 7.48 -24.65 -10.44
CA ARG A 8 8.66 -25.44 -10.80
C ARG A 8 8.17 -26.69 -11.50
N ASP A 9 8.38 -26.82 -12.80
CA ASP A 9 8.25 -28.09 -13.47
C ASP A 9 9.54 -28.47 -14.17
N SER A 10 9.92 -29.70 -13.86
CA SER A 10 11.11 -30.39 -14.32
C SER A 10 10.77 -31.24 -15.53
N LYS A 11 11.75 -31.31 -16.43
CA LYS A 11 12.06 -32.34 -17.42
C LYS A 11 11.61 -32.14 -18.87
N SER A 12 12.70 -32.05 -19.63
CA SER A 12 13.02 -32.90 -20.79
C SER A 12 12.51 -32.50 -22.18
N SER A 13 13.40 -32.17 -22.98
CA SER A 13 13.79 -32.79 -24.28
C SER A 13 14.19 -31.74 -25.30
N ARG A 14 15.49 -31.77 -25.61
CA ARG A 14 16.05 -31.08 -26.78
C ARG A 14 15.55 -31.78 -28.05
N LYS A 15 15.00 -31.03 -28.99
CA LYS A 15 15.00 -31.34 -30.42
C LYS A 15 15.53 -30.15 -31.17
N THR A 16 16.67 -30.35 -31.77
CA THR A 16 17.26 -29.54 -32.84
C THR A 16 16.36 -29.62 -34.09
N VAL A 17 16.04 -28.49 -34.67
CA VAL A 17 15.46 -28.40 -36.03
C VAL A 17 16.25 -27.34 -36.77
N ASP A 18 16.67 -27.76 -37.98
CA ASP A 18 17.60 -27.07 -38.87
C ASP A 18 17.02 -25.76 -39.43
N LEU A 19 17.96 -24.84 -39.73
CA LEU A 19 17.71 -23.61 -40.46
C LEU A 19 17.57 -23.95 -41.98
N GLU A 20 16.44 -23.64 -42.54
CA GLU A 20 16.37 -23.32 -43.99
C GLU A 20 15.43 -22.15 -44.26
N SER A 21 16.02 -21.16 -44.85
CA SER A 21 15.53 -20.03 -45.67
C SER A 21 14.01 -19.88 -45.83
N THR A 22 13.44 -18.81 -45.30
CA THR A 22 12.21 -18.23 -45.83
C THR A 22 12.32 -16.69 -45.86
N GLN A 23 12.04 -16.18 -47.05
CA GLN A 23 12.11 -14.81 -47.47
C GLN A 23 11.34 -13.83 -46.54
N ARG A 24 11.98 -12.69 -46.23
CA ARG A 24 11.37 -11.58 -45.51
C ARG A 24 10.28 -10.92 -46.35
N THR A 25 9.04 -11.21 -46.07
CA THR A 25 7.92 -10.38 -46.51
C THR A 25 7.82 -9.17 -45.56
N ILE A 26 8.06 -7.98 -46.11
CA ILE A 26 7.92 -6.71 -45.40
C ILE A 26 6.43 -6.45 -45.18
N ILE A 27 5.93 -6.65 -44.01
CA ILE A 27 4.58 -6.24 -43.59
C ILE A 27 4.63 -4.75 -43.21
N PRO A 28 3.79 -3.87 -43.78
CA PRO A 28 3.76 -2.47 -43.44
C PRO A 28 3.36 -2.32 -41.98
N GLN A 29 4.16 -1.57 -41.21
CA GLN A 29 3.84 -1.21 -39.83
C GLN A 29 2.52 -0.43 -39.82
N LYS A 30 1.47 -1.09 -39.33
CA LYS A 30 0.21 -0.46 -39.03
C LYS A 30 0.48 0.46 -37.82
N GLN A 31 0.33 1.76 -38.02
CA GLN A 31 0.41 2.77 -36.97
C GLN A 31 -0.53 2.33 -35.83
N VAL A 32 0.08 2.00 -34.69
CA VAL A 32 -0.66 1.79 -33.45
C VAL A 32 -1.15 3.17 -33.02
N MET A 33 -2.40 3.45 -33.32
CA MET A 33 -3.11 4.59 -32.73
C MET A 33 -3.06 4.41 -31.23
N ASP A 34 -2.28 5.27 -30.57
CA ASP A 34 -2.26 5.45 -29.11
C ASP A 34 -3.68 5.85 -28.66
N LYS A 35 -4.50 4.84 -28.38
CA LYS A 35 -5.76 5.04 -27.68
C LYS A 35 -5.43 5.32 -26.24
N ARG A 36 -5.12 6.60 -25.93
CA ARG A 36 -5.15 7.08 -24.56
C ARG A 36 -6.56 6.88 -24.04
N ILE A 37 -6.72 5.83 -23.25
CA ILE A 37 -7.92 5.62 -22.44
C ILE A 37 -8.04 6.89 -21.59
N PRO A 38 -9.17 7.62 -21.63
CA PRO A 38 -9.38 8.76 -20.74
C PRO A 38 -9.18 8.28 -19.31
N GLN A 39 -8.14 8.76 -18.64
CA GLN A 39 -7.98 8.53 -17.21
C GLN A 39 -9.10 9.31 -16.55
N ILE A 40 -10.14 8.61 -16.09
CA ILE A 40 -11.16 9.19 -15.22
C ILE A 40 -10.39 9.69 -14.00
N PRO A 41 -10.45 10.99 -13.65
CA PRO A 41 -9.76 11.50 -12.47
C PRO A 41 -10.28 10.73 -11.26
N VAL A 42 -9.43 9.93 -10.63
CA VAL A 42 -9.76 9.32 -9.34
C VAL A 42 -9.85 10.47 -8.35
N PRO A 43 -10.96 10.64 -7.64
CA PRO A 43 -11.09 11.72 -6.67
C PRO A 43 -9.89 11.76 -5.74
N GLU A 44 -9.33 12.94 -5.52
CA GLU A 44 -8.22 13.12 -4.59
C GLU A 44 -8.68 12.70 -3.20
N LEU A 45 -7.94 11.76 -2.62
CA LEU A 45 -8.22 11.23 -1.29
C LEU A 45 -7.58 12.16 -0.26
N ASP A 46 -8.37 12.67 0.69
CA ASP A 46 -7.81 13.30 1.88
C ASP A 46 -7.06 12.23 2.69
N PRO A 47 -5.75 12.36 2.88
CA PRO A 47 -4.96 11.38 3.60
C PRO A 47 -5.20 11.40 5.12
N HIS A 48 -5.93 12.38 5.66
CA HIS A 48 -6.18 12.63 7.09
C HIS A 48 -4.89 12.72 7.93
N LEU A 49 -3.79 13.17 7.32
CA LEU A 49 -2.52 13.37 7.99
C LEU A 49 -2.46 14.73 8.69
N ASN A 50 -1.78 14.79 9.83
CA ASN A 50 -1.45 16.06 10.46
C ASN A 50 -0.10 16.55 9.92
N PRO A 51 -0.04 17.66 9.15
CA PRO A 51 1.19 18.16 8.53
C PRO A 51 2.22 18.65 9.55
N GLU A 52 1.80 18.96 10.78
CA GLU A 52 2.73 19.34 11.86
C GLU A 52 3.54 18.13 12.37
N TYR A 53 3.06 16.91 12.17
CA TYR A 53 3.74 15.69 12.56
C TYR A 53 4.59 15.18 11.40
N ASN A 54 5.79 15.73 11.26
CA ASN A 54 6.76 15.35 10.25
C ASN A 54 8.11 14.96 10.88
N PHE A 55 9.08 14.53 10.09
CA PHE A 55 10.39 14.12 10.60
C PHE A 55 11.23 15.29 11.13
N GLU A 56 10.95 16.52 10.71
CA GLU A 56 11.69 17.70 11.16
C GLU A 56 11.27 18.12 12.58
N THR A 57 9.97 17.99 12.88
CA THR A 57 9.39 18.31 14.18
C THR A 57 9.49 17.14 15.17
N PHE A 58 9.88 15.94 14.70
CA PHE A 58 10.03 14.77 15.56
C PHE A 58 11.29 14.90 16.44
N ILE A 59 11.10 14.89 17.75
CA ILE A 59 12.20 14.96 18.72
C ILE A 59 12.87 13.60 18.82
N GLU A 60 14.10 13.50 18.29
CA GLU A 60 14.92 12.31 18.40
C GLU A 60 15.60 12.23 19.76
N GLY A 61 15.52 11.06 20.39
CA GLY A 61 16.23 10.69 21.61
C GLY A 61 16.87 9.31 21.47
N TYR A 62 17.64 8.91 22.45
CA TYR A 62 18.32 7.61 22.42
C TYR A 62 17.35 6.42 22.24
N SER A 63 16.18 6.47 22.87
CA SER A 63 15.20 5.38 22.86
C SER A 63 14.41 5.25 21.58
N ASN A 64 14.28 6.31 20.78
CA ASN A 64 13.46 6.32 19.56
C ASN A 64 14.24 6.50 18.26
N LYS A 65 15.57 6.63 18.34
CA LYS A 65 16.45 6.81 17.17
C LYS A 65 16.31 5.69 16.15
N LEU A 66 16.27 4.43 16.62
CA LEU A 66 16.07 3.28 15.72
C LEU A 66 14.72 3.35 15.02
N SER A 67 13.64 3.65 15.77
CA SER A 67 12.30 3.76 15.19
C SER A 67 12.23 4.85 14.15
N ARG A 68 12.87 6.00 14.38
CA ARG A 68 12.97 7.08 13.41
C ARG A 68 13.70 6.63 12.13
N SER A 69 14.88 6.02 12.26
CA SER A 69 15.66 5.55 11.11
C SER A 69 14.89 4.54 10.26
N VAL A 70 14.18 3.60 10.90
CA VAL A 70 13.32 2.63 10.19
C VAL A 70 12.15 3.33 9.50
N ALA A 71 11.50 4.27 10.18
CA ALA A 71 10.40 5.05 9.62
C ALA A 71 10.83 5.86 8.38
N GLU A 72 11.99 6.51 8.42
CA GLU A 72 12.58 7.21 7.26
C GLU A 72 12.85 6.25 6.10
N ALA A 73 13.42 5.07 6.38
CA ALA A 73 13.67 4.06 5.35
C ALA A 73 12.38 3.57 4.69
N VAL A 74 11.31 3.37 5.47
CA VAL A 74 9.98 3.00 4.94
C VAL A 74 9.38 4.13 4.12
N ALA A 75 9.50 5.38 4.55
CA ALA A 75 8.98 6.53 3.83
C ALA A 75 9.69 6.75 2.46
N LEU A 76 11.00 6.50 2.41
CA LEU A 76 11.79 6.60 1.18
C LEU A 76 11.48 5.48 0.17
N ASN A 77 11.13 4.29 0.64
CA ASN A 77 10.87 3.13 -0.22
C ASN A 77 9.66 2.34 0.26
N PRO A 78 8.44 2.89 0.16
CA PRO A 78 7.24 2.24 0.65
C PRO A 78 7.02 0.92 -0.09
N ALA A 79 6.61 -0.12 0.67
CA ALA A 79 6.36 -1.49 0.20
C ALA A 79 7.58 -2.26 -0.36
N LYS A 80 8.78 -1.67 -0.38
CA LYS A 80 10.01 -2.34 -0.83
C LYS A 80 10.96 -2.72 0.31
N THR A 81 10.66 -2.28 1.52
CA THR A 81 11.44 -2.62 2.71
C THR A 81 11.01 -3.96 3.29
N ILE A 82 11.89 -4.58 4.08
CA ILE A 82 11.56 -5.77 4.87
C ILE A 82 10.55 -5.46 5.99
N PHE A 83 10.33 -4.17 6.27
CA PHE A 83 9.40 -3.67 7.30
C PHE A 83 8.01 -3.41 6.71
N ASN A 84 7.41 -4.42 6.11
CA ASN A 84 6.04 -4.35 5.61
C ASN A 84 5.29 -5.62 6.03
N PRO A 85 4.37 -5.54 7.02
CA PRO A 85 3.95 -4.34 7.74
C PRO A 85 4.96 -3.82 8.77
N LEU A 86 4.98 -2.48 9.01
CA LEU A 86 5.72 -1.85 10.09
C LEU A 86 4.84 -1.72 11.32
N PHE A 87 5.28 -2.27 12.45
CA PHE A 87 4.61 -2.10 13.74
C PHE A 87 5.42 -1.18 14.66
N LEU A 88 4.78 -0.08 15.09
CA LEU A 88 5.29 0.84 16.09
C LEU A 88 4.60 0.58 17.42
N TYR A 89 5.33 0.11 18.40
CA TYR A 89 4.81 -0.15 19.75
C TYR A 89 5.67 0.50 20.83
N GLY A 90 5.07 0.75 21.98
CA GLY A 90 5.74 1.37 23.12
C GLY A 90 4.76 2.09 24.04
N ALA A 91 5.26 2.67 25.13
CA ALA A 91 4.46 3.41 26.11
C ALA A 91 3.69 4.58 25.48
N SER A 92 2.69 5.09 26.19
CA SER A 92 1.98 6.31 25.77
C SER A 92 2.96 7.51 25.78
N GLY A 93 2.75 8.45 24.85
CA GLY A 93 3.54 9.69 24.78
C GLY A 93 4.93 9.59 24.16
N VAL A 94 5.40 8.40 23.71
CA VAL A 94 6.74 8.24 23.11
C VAL A 94 6.83 8.70 21.64
N GLY A 95 5.75 9.22 21.05
CA GLY A 95 5.75 9.78 19.71
C GLY A 95 5.32 8.80 18.59
N LYS A 96 4.64 7.69 18.90
CA LYS A 96 4.17 6.72 17.87
C LYS A 96 3.28 7.37 16.82
N THR A 97 2.24 8.08 17.22
CA THR A 97 1.32 8.81 16.34
C THR A 97 2.04 9.86 15.51
N HIS A 98 2.97 10.59 16.11
CA HIS A 98 3.81 11.55 15.39
C HIS A 98 4.61 10.85 14.28
N LEU A 99 5.31 9.77 14.63
CA LEU A 99 6.15 9.05 13.69
C LEU A 99 5.32 8.40 12.56
N ALA A 100 4.14 7.86 12.88
CA ALA A 100 3.20 7.32 11.89
C ALA A 100 2.73 8.38 10.88
N ASN A 101 2.38 9.59 11.37
CA ASN A 101 2.04 10.72 10.50
C ASN A 101 3.25 11.19 9.67
N ALA A 102 4.44 11.27 10.28
CA ALA A 102 5.66 11.68 9.58
C ALA A 102 5.98 10.76 8.39
N ILE A 103 5.78 9.45 8.52
CA ILE A 103 5.90 8.48 7.42
C ILE A 103 4.92 8.86 6.29
N GLY A 104 3.64 9.03 6.62
CA GLY A 104 2.60 9.35 5.63
C GLY A 104 2.84 10.67 4.92
N THR A 105 3.18 11.72 5.66
CA THR A 105 3.53 13.05 5.13
C THR A 105 4.70 12.95 4.16
N LYS A 106 5.78 12.27 4.57
CA LYS A 106 6.96 12.10 3.71
C LYS A 106 6.67 11.30 2.46
N ILE A 107 5.84 10.26 2.54
CA ILE A 107 5.41 9.49 1.35
C ILE A 107 4.61 10.38 0.39
N LYS A 108 3.69 11.21 0.88
CA LYS A 108 2.91 12.13 0.04
C LYS A 108 3.79 13.20 -0.63
N GLU A 109 4.85 13.66 0.04
CA GLU A 109 5.84 14.59 -0.55
C GLU A 109 6.62 13.92 -1.70
N LEU A 110 7.08 12.68 -1.50
CA LEU A 110 7.92 11.99 -2.47
C LEU A 110 7.14 11.31 -3.59
N TYR A 111 5.92 10.89 -3.31
CA TYR A 111 5.04 10.11 -4.18
C TYR A 111 3.61 10.67 -4.16
N PRO A 112 3.36 11.87 -4.74
CA PRO A 112 2.05 12.54 -4.69
C PRO A 112 0.92 11.70 -5.26
N GLU A 113 1.23 10.82 -6.23
CA GLU A 113 0.27 9.92 -6.90
C GLU A 113 -0.21 8.79 -6.00
N LYS A 114 0.51 8.47 -4.92
CA LYS A 114 0.12 7.38 -4.04
C LYS A 114 -1.04 7.75 -3.15
N ARG A 115 -1.96 6.81 -3.03
CA ARG A 115 -3.12 6.92 -2.15
C ARG A 115 -2.71 6.52 -0.74
N VAL A 116 -2.41 7.52 0.08
CA VAL A 116 -2.08 7.36 1.51
C VAL A 116 -3.33 7.66 2.33
N LEU A 117 -3.62 6.84 3.33
CA LEU A 117 -4.71 7.06 4.27
C LEU A 117 -4.25 6.78 5.69
N TYR A 118 -4.45 7.77 6.56
CA TYR A 118 -4.32 7.62 8.01
C TYR A 118 -5.71 7.47 8.63
N VAL A 119 -5.90 6.45 9.46
CA VAL A 119 -7.17 6.17 10.14
C VAL A 119 -6.93 5.54 11.50
N SER A 120 -7.71 5.90 12.51
CA SER A 120 -7.69 5.16 13.78
C SER A 120 -8.43 3.83 13.63
N ALA A 121 -8.01 2.82 14.40
CA ALA A 121 -8.70 1.53 14.44
C ALA A 121 -10.18 1.67 14.82
N HIS A 122 -10.49 2.62 15.70
CA HIS A 122 -11.87 2.97 16.06
C HIS A 122 -12.69 3.44 14.85
N LEU A 123 -12.17 4.41 14.10
CA LEU A 123 -12.86 4.94 12.91
C LEU A 123 -13.06 3.86 11.85
N PHE A 124 -12.04 3.03 11.59
CA PHE A 124 -12.16 1.88 10.70
C PHE A 124 -13.29 0.95 11.13
N GLN A 125 -13.40 0.65 12.44
CA GLN A 125 -14.46 -0.19 12.98
C GLN A 125 -15.85 0.43 12.83
N VAL A 126 -15.99 1.74 13.06
CA VAL A 126 -17.25 2.46 12.87
C VAL A 126 -17.68 2.40 11.40
N GLN A 127 -16.78 2.74 10.48
CA GLN A 127 -17.05 2.70 9.04
C GLN A 127 -17.42 1.28 8.56
N TYR A 128 -16.73 0.25 9.05
CA TYR A 128 -17.06 -1.14 8.76
C TYR A 128 -18.47 -1.49 9.26
N THR A 129 -18.80 -1.14 10.52
CA THR A 129 -20.10 -1.44 11.12
C THR A 129 -21.23 -0.74 10.35
N ASP A 130 -21.03 0.50 9.96
CA ASP A 130 -22.00 1.25 9.16
C ASP A 130 -22.17 0.67 7.76
N SER A 131 -21.10 0.19 7.15
CA SER A 131 -21.17 -0.48 5.84
C SER A 131 -21.98 -1.79 5.92
N VAL A 132 -21.87 -2.53 7.02
CA VAL A 132 -22.68 -3.73 7.26
C VAL A 132 -24.16 -3.38 7.45
N ARG A 133 -24.45 -2.34 8.23
CA ARG A 133 -25.84 -1.88 8.45
C ARG A 133 -26.52 -1.41 7.17
N ASN A 134 -25.75 -0.76 6.29
CA ASN A 134 -26.26 -0.19 5.06
C ASN A 134 -26.14 -1.13 3.84
N ASN A 135 -25.69 -2.38 4.05
CA ASN A 135 -25.41 -3.36 2.97
C ASN A 135 -24.41 -2.86 1.90
N THR A 136 -23.45 -2.01 2.29
CA THR A 136 -22.41 -1.44 1.44
C THR A 136 -21.01 -1.99 1.76
N THR A 137 -20.93 -3.18 2.34
CA THR A 137 -19.65 -3.80 2.75
C THR A 137 -18.69 -3.99 1.57
N ASN A 138 -19.20 -4.29 0.37
CA ASN A 138 -18.36 -4.41 -0.82
C ASN A 138 -17.73 -3.08 -1.21
N ASP A 139 -18.45 -1.97 -1.10
CA ASP A 139 -17.94 -0.63 -1.40
C ASP A 139 -16.86 -0.23 -0.40
N PHE A 140 -17.06 -0.57 0.88
CA PHE A 140 -16.06 -0.39 1.93
C PHE A 140 -14.77 -1.16 1.62
N ILE A 141 -14.86 -2.45 1.28
CA ILE A 141 -13.71 -3.28 0.93
C ILE A 141 -13.00 -2.72 -0.31
N ASN A 142 -13.76 -2.42 -1.37
CA ASN A 142 -13.22 -1.85 -2.59
C ASN A 142 -12.49 -0.53 -2.34
N PHE A 143 -13.03 0.36 -1.52
CA PHE A 143 -12.38 1.61 -1.13
C PHE A 143 -11.02 1.36 -0.50
N TYR A 144 -10.95 0.53 0.55
CA TYR A 144 -9.69 0.25 1.23
C TYR A 144 -8.67 -0.48 0.33
N GLN A 145 -9.12 -1.31 -0.62
CA GLN A 145 -8.25 -1.96 -1.60
C GLN A 145 -7.64 -0.99 -2.62
N THR A 146 -8.14 0.23 -2.74
CA THR A 146 -7.54 1.27 -3.58
C THR A 146 -6.41 2.02 -2.88
N ILE A 147 -6.22 1.83 -1.57
CA ILE A 147 -5.19 2.50 -0.78
C ILE A 147 -3.84 1.83 -1.04
N ASP A 148 -2.82 2.62 -1.39
CA ASP A 148 -1.45 2.12 -1.56
C ASP A 148 -0.74 1.97 -0.22
N ILE A 149 -0.93 2.94 0.68
CA ILE A 149 -0.33 2.96 2.02
C ILE A 149 -1.42 3.25 3.05
N LEU A 150 -1.69 2.28 3.90
CA LEU A 150 -2.59 2.44 5.03
C LEU A 150 -1.79 2.59 6.32
N ILE A 151 -2.12 3.62 7.08
CA ILE A 151 -1.58 3.87 8.42
C ILE A 151 -2.73 3.72 9.39
N ILE A 152 -2.63 2.73 10.29
CA ILE A 152 -3.62 2.52 11.34
C ILE A 152 -3.00 2.85 12.70
N ASP A 153 -3.64 3.78 13.40
CA ASP A 153 -3.29 4.11 14.78
C ASP A 153 -4.23 3.40 15.75
N ASP A 154 -3.73 3.17 16.96
CA ASP A 154 -4.45 2.51 18.06
C ASP A 154 -5.02 1.13 17.72
N ILE A 155 -4.24 0.33 17.00
CA ILE A 155 -4.64 -1.01 16.51
C ILE A 155 -5.13 -1.95 17.64
N GLN A 156 -4.74 -1.69 18.89
CA GLN A 156 -5.23 -2.45 20.05
C GLN A 156 -6.75 -2.34 20.24
N GLU A 157 -7.42 -1.34 19.67
CA GLU A 157 -8.88 -1.22 19.72
C GLU A 157 -9.61 -2.31 18.92
N PHE A 158 -8.90 -3.01 18.02
CA PHE A 158 -9.45 -4.21 17.38
C PHE A 158 -9.53 -5.41 18.32
N ALA A 159 -8.96 -5.35 19.53
CA ALA A 159 -8.97 -6.45 20.47
C ALA A 159 -10.42 -6.86 20.83
N GLY A 160 -10.74 -8.15 20.69
CA GLY A 160 -12.07 -8.68 20.97
C GLY A 160 -13.11 -8.48 19.84
N VAL A 161 -12.81 -7.77 18.78
CA VAL A 161 -13.73 -7.51 17.65
C VAL A 161 -13.37 -8.38 16.44
N THR A 162 -13.57 -9.68 16.56
CA THR A 162 -13.13 -10.69 15.59
C THR A 162 -13.59 -10.42 14.16
N LYS A 163 -14.81 -9.94 13.96
CA LYS A 163 -15.33 -9.64 12.61
C LYS A 163 -14.53 -8.53 11.92
N THR A 164 -14.24 -7.45 12.63
CA THR A 164 -13.45 -6.33 12.12
C THR A 164 -12.00 -6.78 11.84
N GLN A 165 -11.40 -7.55 12.74
CA GLN A 165 -10.07 -8.12 12.54
C GLN A 165 -10.01 -8.95 11.25
N ASN A 166 -10.95 -9.88 11.06
CA ASN A 166 -11.00 -10.74 9.88
C ASN A 166 -11.17 -9.92 8.59
N THR A 167 -12.03 -8.92 8.60
CA THR A 167 -12.22 -8.02 7.45
C THR A 167 -10.95 -7.22 7.15
N PHE A 168 -10.31 -6.69 8.18
CA PHE A 168 -9.02 -6.00 8.05
C PHE A 168 -7.98 -6.90 7.38
N PHE A 169 -7.76 -8.10 7.89
CA PHE A 169 -6.82 -9.05 7.29
C PHE A 169 -7.19 -9.47 5.87
N HIS A 170 -8.47 -9.59 5.57
CA HIS A 170 -8.93 -9.90 4.21
C HIS A 170 -8.61 -8.78 3.21
N ILE A 171 -8.66 -7.51 3.65
CA ILE A 171 -8.38 -6.37 2.77
C ILE A 171 -6.88 -6.29 2.44
N PHE A 172 -6.00 -6.61 3.40
CA PHE A 172 -4.56 -6.34 3.32
C PHE A 172 -3.67 -7.58 3.08
N ASN A 173 -4.21 -8.78 3.03
CA ASN A 173 -3.53 -10.00 2.59
C ASN A 173 -3.88 -10.32 1.13
#